data_67128ece8f95b2f086121b776b77f74d
#
_entry.id   67128ece8f95b2f086121b776b77f74d
#
_cell.length_a   1.000
_cell.length_b   1.000
_cell.length_c   1.000
_cell.angle_alpha   90.00
_cell.angle_beta   90.00
_cell.angle_gamma   90.00
#
_symmetry.space_group_name_H-M   'P 1'
#
loop_
_entity.id
_entity.type
_entity.pdbx_description
1 polymer ?
#
loop_
_entity_poly.entity_id
_entity_poly.type
_entity_poly.pdbx_seq_one_letter_code
_entity_poly.pdbx_strand_id
1 'polypeptide(L)'
;MSRFQKIKNLRKQRLHREGTEILIVSAILLLAINGLLYWACDIKLLCYIVAAISVTLYLLMVNFFRCPIRRFEQDSEKIVVAPADGKIVVVQEVDEQEYFHERKLMISIFMNITNVHANWYPVDGVVKHVSHQNGKFMKAWLPKAS
;
A
#
# COMPACT_ATOMS: atom_id res chain seq x y z
N MET A 1 -5.63 13.52 26.90
CA MET A 1 -5.09 13.95 25.58
C MET A 1 -6.16 14.72 24.84
N SER A 2 -5.93 15.95 24.38
CA SER A 2 -6.97 16.79 23.80
C SER A 2 -7.42 16.27 22.41
N ARG A 3 -8.68 16.54 22.03
CA ARG A 3 -9.26 16.18 20.72
C ARG A 3 -8.41 16.69 19.54
N PHE A 4 -7.76 17.84 19.71
CA PHE A 4 -6.86 18.45 18.71
C PHE A 4 -5.54 17.69 18.55
N GLN A 5 -4.96 17.13 19.61
CA GLN A 5 -3.76 16.29 19.52
C GLN A 5 -4.05 14.95 18.86
N LYS A 6 -5.25 14.39 19.06
CA LYS A 6 -5.71 13.18 18.37
C LYS A 6 -5.84 13.38 16.85
N ILE A 7 -6.43 14.51 16.42
CA ILE A 7 -6.57 14.86 14.99
C ILE A 7 -5.19 15.12 14.35
N LYS A 8 -4.24 15.72 15.08
CA LYS A 8 -2.88 15.98 14.57
C LYS A 8 -2.10 14.68 14.34
N ASN A 9 -2.31 13.67 15.17
CA ASN A 9 -1.71 12.34 15.01
C ASN A 9 -2.32 11.54 13.84
N LEU A 10 -3.60 11.71 13.54
CA LEU A 10 -4.28 11.10 12.40
C LEU A 10 -3.74 11.60 11.04
N ARG A 11 -3.18 12.83 10.99
CA ARG A 11 -2.61 13.43 9.79
C ARG A 11 -1.12 13.13 9.58
N LYS A 12 -0.46 12.48 10.53
CA LYS A 12 0.97 12.18 10.40
C LYS A 12 1.16 11.06 9.39
N GLN A 13 1.42 11.42 8.15
CA GLN A 13 1.85 10.47 7.13
C GLN A 13 3.29 10.06 7.39
N ARG A 14 3.58 8.79 7.24
CA ARG A 14 4.92 8.22 7.27
C ARG A 14 5.14 7.45 5.98
N LEU A 15 6.38 7.33 5.56
CA LEU A 15 6.78 6.36 4.56
C LEU A 15 6.96 5.01 5.24
N HIS A 16 6.53 3.96 4.56
CA HIS A 16 6.74 2.60 5.03
C HIS A 16 8.24 2.28 4.96
N ARG A 17 8.75 1.58 5.97
CA ARG A 17 10.17 1.24 6.09
C ARG A 17 10.70 0.56 4.83
N GLU A 18 9.98 -0.44 4.32
CA GLU A 18 10.34 -1.20 3.13
C GLU A 18 10.39 -0.34 1.84
N GLY A 19 9.65 0.77 1.80
CA GLY A 19 9.68 1.72 0.69
C GLY A 19 10.89 2.66 0.71
N THR A 20 11.54 2.84 1.85
CA THR A 20 12.59 3.86 2.01
C THR A 20 13.79 3.58 1.12
N GLU A 21 14.28 2.36 1.10
CA GLU A 21 15.42 1.95 0.26
C GLU A 21 15.09 2.08 -1.23
N ILE A 22 13.92 1.61 -1.64
CA ILE A 22 13.44 1.69 -3.02
C ILE A 22 13.35 3.16 -3.47
N LEU A 23 12.82 4.04 -2.62
CA LEU A 23 12.70 5.47 -2.91
C LEU A 23 14.07 6.16 -3.01
N ILE A 24 15.02 5.82 -2.16
CA ILE A 24 16.39 6.37 -2.23
C ILE A 24 17.08 5.92 -3.51
N VAL A 25 17.08 4.62 -3.80
CA VAL A 25 17.73 4.08 -5.00
C VAL A 25 17.09 4.64 -6.27
N SER A 26 15.75 4.68 -6.34
CA SER A 26 15.05 5.25 -7.50
C SER A 26 15.31 6.75 -7.67
N ALA A 27 15.41 7.53 -6.58
CA ALA A 27 15.78 8.94 -6.66
C ALA A 27 17.19 9.13 -7.27
N ILE A 28 18.18 8.37 -6.79
CA ILE A 28 19.55 8.42 -7.30
C ILE A 28 19.58 8.05 -8.78
N LEU A 29 18.91 6.97 -9.18
CA LEU A 29 18.85 6.54 -10.58
C LEU A 29 18.17 7.57 -11.47
N LEU A 30 17.04 8.14 -11.07
CA LEU A 30 16.35 9.18 -11.85
C LEU A 30 17.18 10.44 -11.98
N LEU A 31 17.88 10.86 -10.91
CA LEU A 31 18.79 12.00 -10.97
C LEU A 31 19.97 11.74 -11.93
N ALA A 32 20.57 10.57 -11.87
CA ALA A 32 21.68 10.20 -12.77
C ALA A 32 21.24 10.16 -14.23
N ILE A 33 20.08 9.53 -14.53
CA ILE A 33 19.53 9.44 -15.89
C ILE A 33 19.21 10.84 -16.44
N ASN A 34 18.51 11.68 -15.66
CA ASN A 34 18.16 13.03 -16.10
C ASN A 34 19.40 13.94 -16.24
N GLY A 35 20.39 13.80 -15.36
CA GLY A 35 21.65 14.54 -15.43
C GLY A 35 22.46 14.15 -16.68
N LEU A 36 22.57 12.83 -16.95
CA LEU A 36 23.26 12.34 -18.14
C LEU A 36 22.55 12.78 -19.42
N LEU A 37 21.22 12.69 -19.46
CA LEU A 37 20.43 13.14 -20.59
C LEU A 37 20.60 14.65 -20.84
N TYR A 38 20.59 15.47 -19.80
CA TYR A 38 20.77 16.91 -19.89
C TYR A 38 22.16 17.29 -20.42
N TRP A 39 23.20 16.51 -20.04
CA TRP A 39 24.56 16.69 -20.48
C TRP A 39 24.77 16.25 -21.97
N ALA A 40 24.18 15.09 -22.33
CA ALA A 40 24.41 14.48 -23.65
C ALA A 40 23.45 14.95 -24.76
N CYS A 41 22.30 15.56 -24.40
CA CYS A 41 21.26 15.94 -25.36
C CYS A 41 21.18 17.46 -25.56
N ASP A 42 21.27 17.90 -26.82
CA ASP A 42 21.15 19.31 -27.18
C ASP A 42 19.71 19.82 -27.16
N ILE A 43 18.72 18.91 -27.26
CA ILE A 43 17.29 19.27 -27.31
C ILE A 43 16.80 19.46 -25.87
N LYS A 44 16.92 20.66 -25.30
CA LYS A 44 16.55 20.97 -23.91
C LYS A 44 15.07 20.74 -23.61
N LEU A 45 14.20 20.96 -24.61
CA LEU A 45 12.76 20.66 -24.41
C LEU A 45 12.52 19.19 -24.09
N LEU A 46 13.22 18.26 -24.77
CA LEU A 46 13.12 16.82 -24.48
C LEU A 46 13.58 16.52 -23.04
N CYS A 47 14.70 17.13 -22.61
CA CYS A 47 15.21 16.96 -21.23
C CYS A 47 14.17 17.40 -20.19
N TYR A 48 13.50 18.52 -20.39
CA TYR A 48 12.45 18.98 -19.46
C TYR A 48 11.21 18.06 -19.44
N ILE A 49 10.80 17.53 -20.60
CA ILE A 49 9.68 16.57 -20.67
C ILE A 49 10.04 15.30 -19.88
N VAL A 50 11.24 14.74 -20.09
CA VAL A 50 11.69 13.54 -19.37
C VAL A 50 11.80 13.80 -17.87
N ALA A 51 12.32 14.97 -17.47
CA ALA A 51 12.38 15.36 -16.06
C ALA A 51 10.98 15.45 -15.44
N ALA A 52 10.01 16.05 -16.12
CA ALA A 52 8.63 16.12 -15.63
C ALA A 52 7.99 14.74 -15.46
N ILE A 53 8.21 13.82 -16.41
CA ILE A 53 7.76 12.43 -16.31
C ILE A 53 8.43 11.74 -15.13
N SER A 54 9.74 11.89 -14.97
CA SER A 54 10.52 11.31 -13.86
C SER A 54 10.00 11.76 -12.49
N VAL A 55 9.74 13.05 -12.34
CA VAL A 55 9.17 13.61 -11.09
C VAL A 55 7.77 13.03 -10.84
N THR A 56 6.93 12.95 -11.87
CA THR A 56 5.57 12.39 -11.74
C THR A 56 5.61 10.94 -11.28
N LEU A 57 6.45 10.10 -11.90
CA LEU A 57 6.64 8.71 -11.53
C LEU A 57 7.17 8.58 -10.09
N TYR A 58 8.14 9.40 -9.72
CA TYR A 58 8.68 9.40 -8.37
C TYR A 58 7.62 9.78 -7.31
N LEU A 59 6.79 10.78 -7.58
CA LEU A 59 5.69 11.17 -6.70
C LEU A 59 4.63 10.05 -6.57
N LEU A 60 4.35 9.30 -7.64
CA LEU A 60 3.48 8.13 -7.57
C LEU A 60 4.08 7.02 -6.69
N MET A 61 5.40 6.79 -6.76
CA MET A 61 6.08 5.84 -5.87
C MET A 61 6.02 6.29 -4.40
N VAL A 62 6.26 7.57 -4.12
CA VAL A 62 6.13 8.14 -2.76
C VAL A 62 4.69 7.97 -2.25
N ASN A 63 3.70 8.24 -3.10
CA ASN A 63 2.29 8.03 -2.76
C ASN A 63 1.97 6.55 -2.46
N PHE A 64 2.53 5.62 -3.22
CA PHE A 64 2.34 4.18 -3.01
C PHE A 64 2.88 3.72 -1.66
N PHE A 65 4.08 4.16 -1.27
CA PHE A 65 4.73 3.78 0.00
C PHE A 65 4.28 4.61 1.19
N ARG A 66 3.26 5.47 1.06
CA ARG A 66 2.73 6.21 2.19
C ARG A 66 2.06 5.26 3.19
N CYS A 67 2.35 5.44 4.47
CA CYS A 67 1.78 4.67 5.55
C CYS A 67 1.26 5.62 6.65
N PRO A 68 0.02 6.11 6.56
CA PRO A 68 -0.55 6.99 7.57
C PRO A 68 -0.77 6.25 8.88
N ILE A 69 -0.55 6.93 10.01
CA ILE A 69 -0.88 6.38 11.31
C ILE A 69 -2.40 6.46 11.46
N ARG A 70 -3.05 5.31 11.56
CA ARG A 70 -4.48 5.18 11.81
C ARG A 70 -4.73 4.69 13.22
N ARG A 71 -5.70 5.28 13.89
CA ARG A 71 -6.16 4.86 15.20
C ARG A 71 -7.67 4.80 15.17
N PHE A 72 -8.19 3.69 15.60
CA PHE A 72 -9.62 3.51 15.81
C PHE A 72 -9.96 3.86 17.27
N GLU A 73 -10.99 4.67 17.49
CA GLU A 73 -11.30 5.24 18.82
C GLU A 73 -12.56 4.61 19.46
N GLN A 74 -13.23 3.71 18.77
CA GLN A 74 -14.40 3.01 19.31
C GLN A 74 -13.98 1.72 20.00
N ASP A 75 -14.88 1.19 20.82
CA ASP A 75 -14.66 -0.07 21.52
C ASP A 75 -14.45 -1.21 20.52
N SER A 76 -13.23 -1.75 20.49
CA SER A 76 -12.81 -2.73 19.48
C SER A 76 -13.41 -4.13 19.71
N GLU A 77 -13.99 -4.40 20.90
CA GLU A 77 -14.51 -5.73 21.24
C GLU A 77 -15.69 -6.18 20.38
N LYS A 78 -16.40 -5.23 19.75
CA LYS A 78 -17.64 -5.51 18.98
C LYS A 78 -17.53 -5.14 17.51
N ILE A 79 -16.38 -4.67 17.04
CA ILE A 79 -16.22 -4.11 15.71
C ILE A 79 -15.01 -4.71 15.02
N VAL A 80 -15.19 -5.16 13.79
CA VAL A 80 -14.13 -5.56 12.87
C VAL A 80 -13.80 -4.38 11.98
N VAL A 81 -12.58 -3.86 12.06
CA VAL A 81 -12.13 -2.73 11.25
C VAL A 81 -11.59 -3.24 9.92
N ALA A 82 -11.87 -2.52 8.83
CA ALA A 82 -11.31 -2.88 7.52
C ALA A 82 -9.77 -2.89 7.58
N PRO A 83 -9.13 -4.02 7.22
CA PRO A 83 -7.67 -4.17 7.32
C PRO A 83 -6.90 -3.36 6.28
N ALA A 84 -7.56 -2.86 5.24
CA ALA A 84 -6.94 -2.14 4.13
C ALA A 84 -7.87 -1.06 3.55
N ASP A 85 -7.27 -0.09 2.85
CA ASP A 85 -8.01 0.82 2.00
C ASP A 85 -8.39 0.12 0.70
N GLY A 86 -9.63 0.28 0.25
CA GLY A 86 -10.03 -0.30 -1.02
C GLY A 86 -11.54 -0.35 -1.21
N LYS A 87 -11.95 -1.12 -2.20
CA LYS A 87 -13.35 -1.40 -2.52
C LYS A 87 -13.66 -2.85 -2.22
N ILE A 88 -14.71 -3.13 -1.47
CA ILE A 88 -15.22 -4.48 -1.29
C ILE A 88 -15.71 -4.97 -2.65
N VAL A 89 -15.16 -6.10 -3.11
CA VAL A 89 -15.48 -6.71 -4.41
C VAL A 89 -16.21 -8.05 -4.27
N VAL A 90 -15.99 -8.75 -3.14
CA VAL A 90 -16.64 -10.02 -2.86
C VAL A 90 -17.07 -10.06 -1.40
N VAL A 91 -18.27 -10.55 -1.14
CA VAL A 91 -18.78 -10.94 0.18
C VAL A 91 -19.52 -12.26 -0.02
N GLN A 92 -18.93 -13.36 0.44
CA GLN A 92 -19.53 -14.69 0.27
C GLN A 92 -19.11 -15.64 1.38
N GLU A 93 -19.92 -16.66 1.60
CA GLU A 93 -19.54 -17.77 2.45
C GLU A 93 -18.67 -18.74 1.66
N VAL A 94 -17.56 -19.17 2.26
CA VAL A 94 -16.61 -20.13 1.69
C VAL A 94 -16.29 -21.21 2.71
N ASP A 95 -15.96 -22.41 2.25
CA ASP A 95 -15.41 -23.45 3.10
C ASP A 95 -13.92 -23.19 3.27
N GLU A 96 -13.55 -22.67 4.45
CA GLU A 96 -12.15 -22.40 4.80
C GLU A 96 -11.44 -23.73 5.07
N GLN A 97 -10.40 -24.04 4.28
CA GLN A 97 -9.71 -25.33 4.26
C GLN A 97 -8.31 -25.28 4.90
N GLU A 98 -7.84 -24.10 5.28
CA GLU A 98 -6.44 -23.93 5.69
C GLU A 98 -6.25 -24.13 7.22
N TYR A 99 -7.18 -23.61 8.01
CA TYR A 99 -7.04 -23.62 9.46
C TYR A 99 -8.29 -24.04 10.22
N PHE A 100 -9.46 -23.45 9.92
CA PHE A 100 -10.68 -23.72 10.65
C PHE A 100 -11.44 -24.96 10.17
N HIS A 101 -11.32 -25.26 8.87
CA HIS A 101 -12.04 -26.35 8.19
C HIS A 101 -13.57 -26.26 8.35
N GLU A 102 -14.10 -25.03 8.31
CA GLU A 102 -15.53 -24.74 8.46
C GLU A 102 -15.96 -23.57 7.55
N ARG A 103 -17.28 -23.39 7.40
CA ARG A 103 -17.81 -22.28 6.61
C ARG A 103 -17.55 -20.95 7.30
N LYS A 104 -16.96 -20.00 6.56
CA LYS A 104 -16.64 -18.64 7.01
C LYS A 104 -17.11 -17.61 6.01
N LEU A 105 -17.44 -16.43 6.50
CA LEU A 105 -17.70 -15.27 5.64
C LEU A 105 -16.38 -14.67 5.15
N MET A 106 -16.17 -14.73 3.83
CA MET A 106 -15.03 -14.11 3.17
C MET A 106 -15.42 -12.73 2.64
N ILE A 107 -14.60 -11.73 2.96
CA ILE A 107 -14.72 -10.36 2.43
C ILE A 107 -13.44 -10.02 1.69
N SER A 108 -13.53 -9.82 0.36
CA SER A 108 -12.38 -9.43 -0.46
C SER A 108 -12.38 -7.93 -0.71
N ILE A 109 -11.23 -7.29 -0.46
CA ILE A 109 -11.03 -5.86 -0.65
C ILE A 109 -10.00 -5.65 -1.75
N PHE A 110 -10.37 -4.99 -2.83
CA PHE A 110 -9.47 -4.62 -3.92
C PHE A 110 -8.84 -3.27 -3.66
N MET A 111 -7.51 -3.21 -3.62
CA MET A 111 -6.73 -1.97 -3.50
C MET A 111 -6.29 -1.48 -4.88
N ASN A 112 -6.62 -0.24 -5.22
CA ASN A 112 -6.09 0.44 -6.40
C ASN A 112 -4.71 1.03 -6.09
N ILE A 113 -3.85 1.22 -7.08
CA ILE A 113 -2.50 1.80 -6.96
C ILE A 113 -2.48 3.14 -6.18
N THR A 114 -3.55 3.91 -6.26
CA THR A 114 -3.69 5.19 -5.54
C THR A 114 -4.12 5.06 -4.09
N ASN A 115 -4.59 3.88 -3.66
CA ASN A 115 -4.92 3.63 -2.25
C ASN A 115 -3.67 3.51 -1.39
N VAL A 116 -3.83 3.53 -0.07
CA VAL A 116 -2.75 3.22 0.86
C VAL A 116 -2.46 1.72 0.81
N HIS A 117 -1.25 1.34 0.40
CA HIS A 117 -0.81 -0.06 0.32
C HIS A 117 -0.18 -0.52 1.64
N ALA A 118 -0.98 -0.45 2.70
CA ALA A 118 -0.62 -0.95 4.02
C ALA A 118 -1.81 -1.70 4.62
N ASN A 119 -1.53 -2.78 5.35
CA ASN A 119 -2.53 -3.58 6.04
C ASN A 119 -2.38 -3.41 7.55
N TRP A 120 -3.51 -3.46 8.24
CA TRP A 120 -3.59 -3.41 9.68
C TRP A 120 -4.40 -4.59 10.20
N TYR A 121 -4.16 -5.01 11.42
CA TYR A 121 -4.99 -6.04 12.05
C TYR A 121 -6.43 -5.53 12.20
N PRO A 122 -7.43 -6.31 11.76
CA PRO A 122 -8.84 -5.91 11.81
C PRO A 122 -9.44 -5.95 13.22
N VAL A 123 -8.83 -6.70 14.12
CA VAL A 123 -9.21 -6.87 15.52
C VAL A 123 -7.97 -7.02 16.39
N ASP A 124 -8.10 -6.73 17.67
CA ASP A 124 -7.07 -7.07 18.66
C ASP A 124 -7.06 -8.59 18.90
N GLY A 125 -5.88 -9.20 18.97
CA GLY A 125 -5.78 -10.65 19.13
C GLY A 125 -4.35 -11.16 19.19
N VAL A 126 -4.23 -12.48 19.32
CA VAL A 126 -2.94 -13.19 19.31
C VAL A 126 -2.86 -14.05 18.06
N VAL A 127 -1.77 -13.90 17.30
CA VAL A 127 -1.51 -14.72 16.09
C VAL A 127 -1.34 -16.18 16.51
N LYS A 128 -2.20 -17.06 16.04
CA LYS A 128 -2.19 -18.49 16.35
C LYS A 128 -1.60 -19.33 15.22
N HIS A 129 -1.75 -18.88 13.99
CA HIS A 129 -1.29 -19.59 12.80
C HIS A 129 -0.65 -18.63 11.81
N VAL A 130 0.44 -19.03 11.19
CA VAL A 130 1.09 -18.32 10.10
C VAL A 130 1.51 -19.36 9.06
N SER A 131 1.04 -19.21 7.84
CA SER A 131 1.48 -20.01 6.71
C SER A 131 2.00 -19.11 5.60
N HIS A 132 2.94 -19.63 4.81
CA HIS A 132 3.45 -18.97 3.62
C HIS A 132 3.30 -19.91 2.43
N GLN A 133 2.59 -19.46 1.41
CA GLN A 133 2.42 -20.20 0.17
C GLN A 133 3.22 -19.52 -0.94
N ASN A 134 4.12 -20.27 -1.57
CA ASN A 134 4.84 -19.79 -2.73
C ASN A 134 3.89 -19.72 -3.92
N GLY A 135 3.76 -18.54 -4.52
CA GLY A 135 2.88 -18.30 -5.65
C GLY A 135 3.61 -17.67 -6.84
N LYS A 136 2.89 -17.49 -7.95
CA LYS A 136 3.35 -16.72 -9.10
C LYS A 136 2.83 -15.29 -8.99
N PHE A 137 3.66 -14.31 -9.39
CA PHE A 137 3.21 -12.93 -9.50
C PHE A 137 2.17 -12.82 -10.63
N MET A 138 0.93 -12.53 -10.25
CA MET A 138 -0.19 -12.39 -11.19
C MET A 138 -0.87 -11.03 -10.99
N LYS A 139 -1.58 -10.60 -12.03
CA LYS A 139 -2.38 -9.38 -11.95
C LYS A 139 -3.55 -9.61 -10.98
N ALA A 140 -3.73 -8.72 -10.00
CA ALA A 140 -4.70 -8.86 -8.90
C ALA A 140 -6.17 -9.00 -9.33
N TRP A 141 -6.51 -8.63 -10.58
CA TRP A 141 -7.87 -8.77 -11.12
C TRP A 141 -8.13 -10.09 -11.86
N LEU A 142 -7.15 -10.98 -11.93
CA LEU A 142 -7.35 -12.30 -12.53
C LEU A 142 -7.99 -13.25 -11.52
N PRO A 143 -8.97 -14.08 -11.93
CA PRO A 143 -9.66 -15.04 -11.04
C PRO A 143 -8.72 -16.04 -10.35
N LYS A 144 -7.54 -16.28 -10.93
CA LYS A 144 -6.51 -17.17 -10.36
C LYS A 144 -5.55 -16.49 -9.38
N ALA A 145 -5.76 -15.21 -9.09
CA ALA A 145 -4.92 -14.43 -8.17
C ALA A 145 -5.45 -14.46 -6.72
N SER A 146 -6.66 -15.00 -6.53
CA SER A 146 -7.32 -15.19 -5.23
C SER A 146 -7.36 -16.67 -4.87
#